data_ef9322c5ab6f3ef4a52f3786096ade49
#
_entry.id   ef9322c5ab6f3ef4a52f3786096ade49
#
_cell.length_a   1.000
_cell.length_b   1.000
_cell.length_c   1.000
_cell.angle_alpha   90.00
_cell.angle_beta   90.00
_cell.angle_gamma   90.00
#
_symmetry.space_group_name_H-M   'P 1'
#
loop_
_entity.id
_entity.type
_entity.pdbx_description
1 polymer ?
#
loop_
_entity_poly.entity_id
_entity_poly.type
_entity_poly.pdbx_seq_one_letter_code
_entity_poly.pdbx_strand_id
1 'polypeptide(L)'
;MFGVCLRYAKDSTEAEDNLQEGFIKVFQNIGRFRHEGSLEGWIRRIMVNVSLEKFRKQHVMHPVEDVSIYEGQNVSDDILAGISAKELIAVIQQLPPRYRMVFNLFVIEGMNHQEISEEMKITVGTSKSNLARARDILKRRVKELYGDIEKTSNYTAG
;
A
#
# COMPACT_ATOMS: atom_id res chain seq x y z
N MET A 1 8.13 12.24 2.51
CA MET A 1 7.95 11.62 1.18
C MET A 1 8.57 10.23 1.05
N PHE A 2 9.77 9.96 1.57
CA PHE A 2 10.36 8.61 1.49
C PHE A 2 9.45 7.51 2.09
N GLY A 3 8.85 7.75 3.26
CA GLY A 3 7.88 6.81 3.84
C GLY A 3 6.64 6.55 2.97
N VAL A 4 6.23 7.51 2.14
CA VAL A 4 5.18 7.29 1.14
C VAL A 4 5.67 6.29 0.09
N CYS A 5 6.87 6.51 -0.46
CA CYS A 5 7.45 5.62 -1.47
C CYS A 5 7.69 4.21 -0.92
N LEU A 6 8.15 4.08 0.33
CA LEU A 6 8.38 2.78 0.99
C LEU A 6 7.14 1.88 1.05
N ARG A 7 5.96 2.46 1.29
CA ARG A 7 4.71 1.68 1.35
C ARG A 7 4.31 1.08 0.00
N TYR A 8 4.68 1.72 -1.09
CA TYR A 8 4.37 1.27 -2.45
C TYR A 8 5.46 0.37 -3.04
N ALA A 9 6.70 0.52 -2.61
CA ALA A 9 7.86 -0.20 -3.10
C ALA A 9 8.00 -1.59 -2.46
N LYS A 10 8.67 -2.49 -3.15
CA LYS A 10 9.03 -3.81 -2.60
C LYS A 10 10.19 -3.75 -1.60
N ASP A 11 11.08 -2.75 -1.77
CA ASP A 11 12.28 -2.54 -0.95
C ASP A 11 12.70 -1.07 -0.95
N SER A 12 13.75 -0.75 -0.18
CA SER A 12 14.28 0.60 -0.06
C SER A 12 14.85 1.14 -1.37
N THR A 13 15.47 0.29 -2.19
CA THR A 13 16.07 0.70 -3.47
C THR A 13 14.98 1.18 -4.43
N GLU A 14 13.89 0.43 -4.56
CA GLU A 14 12.75 0.85 -5.38
C GLU A 14 12.09 2.12 -4.82
N ALA A 15 12.04 2.26 -3.49
CA ALA A 15 11.51 3.46 -2.85
C ALA A 15 12.35 4.70 -3.13
N GLU A 16 13.68 4.57 -3.11
CA GLU A 16 14.62 5.65 -3.47
C GLU A 16 14.46 6.07 -4.93
N ASP A 17 14.35 5.11 -5.84
CA ASP A 17 14.09 5.38 -7.26
C ASP A 17 12.76 6.11 -7.47
N ASN A 18 11.70 5.70 -6.78
CA ASN A 18 10.41 6.37 -6.83
C ASN A 18 10.47 7.80 -6.28
N LEU A 19 11.23 7.99 -5.20
CA LEU A 19 11.43 9.30 -4.59
C LEU A 19 12.15 10.24 -5.54
N GLN A 20 13.24 9.80 -6.17
CA GLN A 20 14.02 10.59 -7.13
C GLN A 20 13.17 10.97 -8.34
N GLU A 21 12.47 10.00 -8.96
CA GLU A 21 11.59 10.26 -10.08
C GLU A 21 10.44 11.20 -9.69
N GLY A 22 9.89 11.02 -8.50
CA GLY A 22 8.86 11.90 -7.96
C GLY A 22 9.33 13.33 -7.81
N PHE A 23 10.51 13.58 -7.26
CA PHE A 23 11.06 14.95 -7.13
C PHE A 23 11.42 15.55 -8.49
N ILE A 24 11.89 14.79 -9.46
CA ILE A 24 12.08 15.28 -10.83
C ILE A 24 10.73 15.82 -11.38
N LYS A 25 9.64 15.06 -11.21
CA LYS A 25 8.29 15.50 -11.63
C LYS A 25 7.79 16.70 -10.83
N VAL A 26 8.09 16.78 -9.55
CA VAL A 26 7.79 17.96 -8.72
C VAL A 26 8.44 19.19 -9.31
N PHE A 27 9.75 19.18 -9.55
CA PHE A 27 10.48 20.35 -10.09
C PHE A 27 10.01 20.72 -11.49
N GLN A 28 9.72 19.75 -12.34
CA GLN A 28 9.19 19.99 -13.69
C GLN A 28 7.81 20.64 -13.69
N ASN A 29 7.01 20.42 -12.65
CA ASN A 29 5.62 20.84 -12.59
C ASN A 29 5.33 21.85 -11.48
N ILE A 30 6.32 22.33 -10.73
CA ILE A 30 6.10 23.25 -9.59
C ILE A 30 5.35 24.53 -9.99
N GLY A 31 5.59 25.05 -11.18
CA GLY A 31 4.89 26.21 -11.72
C GLY A 31 3.40 25.97 -11.99
N ARG A 32 2.93 24.72 -11.99
CA ARG A 32 1.51 24.36 -12.16
C ARG A 32 0.78 24.18 -10.82
N PHE A 33 1.48 24.32 -9.71
CA PHE A 33 0.86 24.25 -8.39
C PHE A 33 -0.03 25.49 -8.17
N ARG A 34 -1.33 25.24 -8.03
CA ARG A 34 -2.35 26.32 -7.98
C ARG A 34 -2.61 26.89 -6.58
N HIS A 35 -1.89 26.43 -5.55
CA HIS A 35 -2.15 26.80 -4.15
C HIS A 35 -3.58 26.48 -3.64
N GLU A 36 -4.30 25.56 -4.28
CA GLU A 36 -5.65 25.13 -3.92
C GLU A 36 -5.63 24.01 -2.84
N GLY A 37 -4.53 23.85 -2.14
CA GLY A 37 -4.30 22.86 -1.09
C GLY A 37 -2.88 22.94 -0.56
N SER A 38 -2.48 21.97 0.28
CA SER A 38 -1.12 21.95 0.80
C SER A 38 -0.12 21.49 -0.28
N LEU A 39 1.03 22.17 -0.32
CA LEU A 39 2.15 21.74 -1.18
C LEU A 39 2.58 20.30 -0.88
N GLU A 40 2.59 19.93 0.39
CA GLU A 40 2.91 18.56 0.82
C GLU A 40 1.94 17.53 0.23
N GLY A 41 0.64 17.79 0.26
CA GLY A 41 -0.40 16.93 -0.32
C GLY A 41 -0.24 16.79 -1.84
N TRP A 42 0.11 17.88 -2.52
CA TRP A 42 0.37 17.88 -3.95
C TRP A 42 1.62 17.05 -4.31
N ILE A 43 2.72 17.21 -3.56
CA ILE A 43 3.95 16.42 -3.72
C ILE A 43 3.65 14.93 -3.43
N ARG A 44 2.93 14.64 -2.35
CA ARG A 44 2.52 13.28 -2.00
C ARG A 44 1.77 12.59 -3.13
N ARG A 45 0.83 13.28 -3.76
CA ARG A 45 0.08 12.75 -4.91
C ARG A 45 0.99 12.42 -6.09
N ILE A 46 2.02 13.22 -6.34
CA ILE A 46 3.03 12.93 -7.38
C ILE A 46 3.79 11.65 -7.04
N MET A 47 4.21 11.45 -5.79
CA MET A 47 4.91 10.22 -5.35
C MET A 47 4.04 8.97 -5.52
N VAL A 48 2.76 9.03 -5.14
CA VAL A 48 1.80 7.95 -5.34
C VAL A 48 1.62 7.65 -6.83
N ASN A 49 1.45 8.67 -7.65
CA ASN A 49 1.29 8.50 -9.11
C ASN A 49 2.52 7.86 -9.77
N VAL A 50 3.74 8.23 -9.36
CA VAL A 50 4.98 7.59 -9.83
C VAL A 50 4.98 6.10 -9.51
N SER A 51 4.63 5.74 -8.28
CA SER A 51 4.57 4.34 -7.86
C SER A 51 3.51 3.55 -8.64
N LEU A 52 2.34 4.14 -8.89
CA LEU A 52 1.28 3.54 -9.71
C LEU A 52 1.68 3.38 -11.18
N GLU A 53 2.36 4.36 -11.77
CA GLU A 53 2.85 4.26 -13.13
C GLU A 53 3.87 3.14 -13.30
N LYS A 54 4.81 3.00 -12.37
CA LYS A 54 5.77 1.89 -12.35
C LYS A 54 5.06 0.54 -12.23
N PHE A 55 4.13 0.45 -11.29
CA PHE A 55 3.32 -0.75 -11.13
C PHE A 55 2.60 -1.13 -12.43
N ARG A 56 1.92 -0.19 -13.06
CA ARG A 56 1.22 -0.42 -14.34
C ARG A 56 2.17 -0.91 -15.44
N LYS A 57 3.33 -0.29 -15.59
CA LYS A 57 4.33 -0.69 -16.59
C LYS A 57 4.84 -2.12 -16.36
N GLN A 58 5.01 -2.52 -15.12
CA GLN A 58 5.52 -3.85 -14.77
C GLN A 58 4.46 -4.96 -14.88
N HIS A 59 3.17 -4.64 -14.72
CA HIS A 59 2.08 -5.62 -14.57
C HIS A 59 1.03 -5.58 -15.68
N VAL A 60 1.16 -4.70 -16.68
CA VAL A 60 0.24 -4.60 -17.83
C VAL A 60 0.24 -5.85 -18.71
N MET A 61 1.28 -6.67 -18.65
CA MET A 61 1.47 -7.80 -19.58
C MET A 61 0.67 -9.05 -19.23
N HIS A 62 -0.03 -9.11 -18.07
CA HIS A 62 -0.84 -10.27 -17.71
C HIS A 62 -2.13 -9.84 -17.03
N PRO A 63 -3.26 -9.79 -17.76
CA PRO A 63 -4.56 -9.78 -17.14
C PRO A 63 -4.77 -11.16 -16.48
N VAL A 64 -4.39 -11.30 -15.23
CA VAL A 64 -4.83 -12.43 -14.42
C VAL A 64 -6.26 -12.13 -14.03
N GLU A 65 -7.20 -12.74 -14.73
CA GLU A 65 -8.57 -12.90 -14.28
C GLU A 65 -8.55 -13.78 -13.02
N ASP A 66 -8.35 -13.15 -11.89
CA ASP A 66 -8.55 -13.82 -10.61
C ASP A 66 -10.02 -13.67 -10.23
N VAL A 67 -10.85 -14.45 -10.89
CA VAL A 67 -12.31 -14.54 -10.67
C VAL A 67 -12.60 -15.45 -9.47
N SER A 68 -11.87 -15.32 -8.39
CA SER A 68 -12.30 -15.92 -7.14
C SER A 68 -13.07 -14.88 -6.34
N ILE A 69 -14.39 -15.06 -6.28
CA ILE A 69 -15.27 -14.34 -5.36
C ILE A 69 -14.80 -14.70 -3.95
N TYR A 70 -13.99 -13.85 -3.37
CA TYR A 70 -13.53 -14.02 -1.99
C TYR A 70 -14.55 -13.31 -1.09
N GLU A 71 -15.41 -14.07 -0.45
CA GLU A 71 -16.22 -13.60 0.67
C GLU A 71 -15.34 -13.52 1.92
N GLY A 72 -14.48 -12.48 1.96
CA GLY A 72 -13.68 -12.18 3.14
C GLY A 72 -14.56 -11.65 4.25
N GLN A 73 -14.47 -12.22 5.43
CA GLN A 73 -15.07 -11.65 6.64
C GLN A 73 -14.54 -10.23 6.85
N ASN A 74 -15.43 -9.30 7.18
CA ASN A 74 -15.07 -7.94 7.57
C ASN A 74 -14.12 -8.00 8.77
N VAL A 75 -12.84 -7.76 8.50
CA VAL A 75 -11.81 -7.70 9.53
C VAL A 75 -11.81 -6.28 10.08
N SER A 76 -12.08 -6.12 11.37
CA SER A 76 -11.97 -4.85 12.06
C SER A 76 -10.53 -4.29 11.92
N ASP A 77 -10.40 -3.00 11.66
CA ASP A 77 -9.13 -2.27 11.56
C ASP A 77 -8.35 -2.23 12.90
N ASP A 78 -8.92 -2.77 13.97
CA ASP A 78 -8.34 -2.83 15.31
C ASP A 78 -7.02 -3.61 15.42
N ILE A 79 -6.75 -4.52 14.48
CA ILE A 79 -5.56 -5.38 14.55
C ILE A 79 -4.27 -4.59 14.24
N LEU A 80 -4.40 -3.46 13.54
CA LEU A 80 -3.26 -2.60 13.20
C LEU A 80 -2.94 -1.56 14.28
N ALA A 81 -3.81 -1.43 15.28
CA ALA A 81 -3.73 -0.36 16.29
C ALA A 81 -2.53 -0.47 17.28
N GLY A 82 -1.82 -1.59 17.30
CA GLY A 82 -0.67 -1.81 18.19
C GLY A 82 0.69 -1.86 17.50
N ILE A 83 0.74 -1.74 16.17
CA ILE A 83 1.97 -1.90 15.38
C ILE A 83 2.69 -0.57 15.22
N SER A 84 4.03 -0.56 15.38
CA SER A 84 4.82 0.62 15.03
C SER A 84 4.75 0.90 13.51
N ALA A 85 4.89 2.17 13.12
CA ALA A 85 4.88 2.57 11.71
C ALA A 85 5.94 1.82 10.87
N LYS A 86 7.10 1.53 11.46
CA LYS A 86 8.18 0.79 10.79
C LYS A 86 7.80 -0.67 10.53
N GLU A 87 7.22 -1.34 11.51
CA GLU A 87 6.76 -2.72 11.39
C GLU A 87 5.61 -2.82 10.39
N LEU A 88 4.67 -1.89 10.43
CA LEU A 88 3.56 -1.82 9.48
C LEU A 88 4.08 -1.70 8.03
N ILE A 89 5.04 -0.82 7.78
CA ILE A 89 5.66 -0.68 6.45
C ILE A 89 6.31 -2.00 6.03
N ALA A 90 7.07 -2.65 6.92
CA ALA A 90 7.73 -3.92 6.61
C ALA A 90 6.73 -5.02 6.25
N VAL A 91 5.59 -5.10 6.92
CA VAL A 91 4.54 -6.08 6.62
C VAL A 91 3.81 -5.73 5.31
N ILE A 92 3.54 -4.45 5.05
CA ILE A 92 2.95 -3.98 3.78
C ILE A 92 3.88 -4.32 2.60
N GLN A 93 5.19 -4.16 2.74
CA GLN A 93 6.16 -4.50 1.69
C GLN A 93 6.18 -5.98 1.33
N GLN A 94 5.76 -6.86 2.24
CA GLN A 94 5.64 -8.30 1.99
C GLN A 94 4.38 -8.70 1.21
N LEU A 95 3.41 -7.80 1.06
CA LEU A 95 2.23 -8.06 0.25
C LEU A 95 2.60 -8.26 -1.22
N PRO A 96 1.92 -9.17 -1.93
CA PRO A 96 1.96 -9.20 -3.40
C PRO A 96 1.67 -7.82 -3.98
N PRO A 97 2.32 -7.41 -5.07
CA PRO A 97 2.25 -6.03 -5.58
C PRO A 97 0.83 -5.50 -5.78
N ARG A 98 -0.09 -6.29 -6.35
CA ARG A 98 -1.49 -5.89 -6.57
C ARG A 98 -2.25 -5.63 -5.28
N TYR A 99 -2.05 -6.49 -4.28
CA TYR A 99 -2.69 -6.35 -2.97
C TYR A 99 -2.13 -5.15 -2.22
N ARG A 100 -0.82 -4.94 -2.31
CA ARG A 100 -0.13 -3.77 -1.73
C ARG A 100 -0.68 -2.46 -2.29
N MET A 101 -0.84 -2.36 -3.63
CA MET A 101 -1.40 -1.17 -4.27
C MET A 101 -2.80 -0.87 -3.79
N VAL A 102 -3.71 -1.85 -3.88
CA VAL A 102 -5.11 -1.67 -3.47
C VAL A 102 -5.21 -1.31 -1.99
N PHE A 103 -4.44 -1.98 -1.12
CA PHE A 103 -4.43 -1.70 0.31
C PHE A 103 -4.01 -0.25 0.61
N ASN A 104 -2.90 0.21 0.02
CA ASN A 104 -2.43 1.58 0.23
C ASN A 104 -3.41 2.62 -0.30
N LEU A 105 -3.96 2.42 -1.49
CA LEU A 105 -4.93 3.35 -2.08
C LEU A 105 -6.21 3.44 -1.25
N PHE A 106 -6.73 2.32 -0.76
CA PHE A 106 -7.96 2.29 0.02
C PHE A 106 -7.75 2.78 1.46
N VAL A 107 -6.79 2.19 2.18
CA VAL A 107 -6.63 2.41 3.64
C VAL A 107 -5.84 3.68 3.94
N ILE A 108 -4.81 3.98 3.15
CA ILE A 108 -3.91 5.10 3.44
C ILE A 108 -4.31 6.36 2.67
N GLU A 109 -4.66 6.24 1.38
CA GLU A 109 -5.05 7.40 0.57
C GLU A 109 -6.56 7.69 0.63
N GLY A 110 -7.37 6.78 1.19
CA GLY A 110 -8.81 6.98 1.37
C GLY A 110 -9.64 6.90 0.09
N MET A 111 -9.09 6.28 -0.97
CA MET A 111 -9.81 6.10 -2.23
C MET A 111 -10.89 5.03 -2.11
N ASN A 112 -12.03 5.24 -2.76
CA ASN A 112 -13.07 4.22 -2.86
C ASN A 112 -12.74 3.20 -3.97
N HIS A 113 -13.46 2.07 -4.00
CA HIS A 113 -13.18 1.00 -4.98
C HIS A 113 -13.42 1.41 -6.43
N GLN A 114 -14.31 2.38 -6.68
CA GLN A 114 -14.52 2.93 -8.03
C GLN A 114 -13.29 3.70 -8.49
N GLU A 115 -12.76 4.60 -7.67
CA GLU A 115 -11.53 5.35 -7.93
C GLU A 115 -10.33 4.43 -8.13
N ILE A 116 -10.18 3.40 -7.28
CA ILE A 116 -9.12 2.40 -7.41
C ILE A 116 -9.25 1.62 -8.71
N SER A 117 -10.46 1.26 -9.12
CA SER A 117 -10.71 0.52 -10.36
C SER A 117 -10.24 1.33 -11.59
N GLU A 118 -10.49 2.62 -11.59
CA GLU A 118 -10.07 3.54 -12.64
C GLU A 118 -8.55 3.73 -12.67
N GLU A 119 -7.94 3.97 -11.51
CA GLU A 119 -6.49 4.17 -11.38
C GLU A 119 -5.67 2.92 -11.71
N MET A 120 -6.11 1.75 -11.29
CA MET A 120 -5.40 0.49 -11.50
C MET A 120 -5.85 -0.26 -12.75
N LYS A 121 -6.90 0.21 -13.45
CA LYS A 121 -7.52 -0.45 -14.62
C LYS A 121 -7.95 -1.90 -14.30
N ILE A 122 -8.62 -2.09 -13.19
CA ILE A 122 -9.20 -3.33 -12.71
C ILE A 122 -10.71 -3.16 -12.49
N THR A 123 -11.45 -4.23 -12.30
CA THR A 123 -12.87 -4.13 -11.93
C THR A 123 -13.03 -3.76 -10.45
N VAL A 124 -14.17 -3.18 -10.09
CA VAL A 124 -14.53 -2.91 -8.69
C VAL A 124 -14.52 -4.20 -7.87
N GLY A 125 -15.00 -5.31 -8.43
CA GLY A 125 -14.96 -6.63 -7.79
C GLY A 125 -13.53 -7.09 -7.51
N THR A 126 -12.61 -6.92 -8.47
CA THR A 126 -11.19 -7.24 -8.28
C THR A 126 -10.55 -6.34 -7.20
N SER A 127 -10.89 -5.06 -7.17
CA SER A 127 -10.42 -4.16 -6.11
C SER A 127 -10.87 -4.65 -4.73
N LYS A 128 -12.14 -5.02 -4.56
CA LYS A 128 -12.68 -5.55 -3.30
C LYS A 128 -11.99 -6.86 -2.88
N SER A 129 -11.81 -7.81 -3.80
CA SER A 129 -11.17 -9.09 -3.50
C SER A 129 -9.69 -8.91 -3.17
N ASN A 130 -8.98 -8.03 -3.87
CA ASN A 130 -7.57 -7.72 -3.58
C ASN A 130 -7.40 -7.09 -2.20
N LEU A 131 -8.30 -6.20 -1.79
CA LEU A 131 -8.28 -5.61 -0.45
C LEU A 131 -8.52 -6.66 0.64
N ALA A 132 -9.51 -7.54 0.45
CA ALA A 132 -9.80 -8.62 1.38
C ALA A 132 -8.59 -9.56 1.57
N ARG A 133 -7.95 -9.98 0.46
CA ARG A 133 -6.73 -10.81 0.50
C ARG A 133 -5.55 -10.08 1.14
N ALA A 134 -5.37 -8.79 0.86
CA ALA A 134 -4.34 -7.98 1.51
C ALA A 134 -4.53 -7.99 3.03
N ARG A 135 -5.75 -7.74 3.51
CA ARG A 135 -6.09 -7.75 4.94
C ARG A 135 -5.85 -9.11 5.59
N ASP A 136 -6.19 -10.20 4.93
CA ASP A 136 -5.95 -11.57 5.46
C ASP A 136 -4.47 -11.88 5.61
N ILE A 137 -3.65 -11.49 4.62
CA ILE A 137 -2.19 -11.68 4.69
C ILE A 137 -1.61 -10.82 5.81
N LEU A 138 -1.99 -9.55 5.91
CA LEU A 138 -1.54 -8.65 6.97
C LEU A 138 -1.91 -9.18 8.35
N LYS A 139 -3.15 -9.62 8.54
CA LYS A 139 -3.63 -10.20 9.79
C LYS A 139 -2.79 -11.42 10.23
N ARG A 140 -2.49 -12.31 9.31
CA ARG A 140 -1.64 -13.48 9.61
C ARG A 140 -0.23 -13.05 10.01
N ARG A 141 0.39 -12.13 9.26
CA ARG A 141 1.74 -11.64 9.53
C ARG A 141 1.85 -10.93 10.87
N VAL A 142 0.87 -10.08 11.18
CA VAL A 142 0.80 -9.40 12.47
C VAL A 142 0.66 -10.42 13.61
N LYS A 143 -0.22 -11.41 13.46
CA LYS A 143 -0.40 -12.46 14.45
C LYS A 143 0.87 -13.29 14.66
N GLU A 144 1.62 -13.60 13.61
CA GLU A 144 2.91 -14.27 13.69
C GLU A 144 3.92 -13.44 14.49
N LEU A 145 4.03 -12.13 14.19
CA LEU A 145 4.96 -11.22 14.87
C LEU A 145 4.65 -11.05 16.37
N TYR A 146 3.37 -10.91 16.72
CA TYR A 146 2.96 -10.69 18.12
C TYR A 146 2.72 -11.99 18.90
N GLY A 147 2.32 -13.07 18.24
CA GLY A 147 2.19 -14.37 18.86
C GLY A 147 3.52 -14.97 19.34
N ASP A 148 4.62 -14.64 18.67
CA ASP A 148 5.96 -15.02 19.11
C ASP A 148 6.45 -14.16 20.30
N ILE A 149 6.00 -12.91 20.42
CA ILE A 149 6.32 -12.04 21.58
C ILE A 149 5.66 -12.56 22.85
N GLU A 150 4.40 -12.99 22.81
CA GLU A 150 3.72 -13.59 23.96
C GLU A 150 4.39 -14.88 24.44
N LYS A 151 4.88 -15.71 23.53
CA LYS A 151 5.63 -16.93 23.88
C LYS A 151 6.98 -16.63 24.54
N THR A 152 7.68 -15.59 24.08
CA THR A 152 8.98 -15.20 24.62
C THR A 152 8.85 -14.52 26.00
N SER A 153 7.77 -13.75 26.23
CA SER A 153 7.49 -13.11 27.51
C SER A 153 7.15 -14.11 28.62
N ASN A 154 6.53 -15.23 28.28
CA ASN A 154 6.22 -16.27 29.25
C ASN A 154 7.43 -17.16 29.62
N TYR A 155 8.54 -17.09 28.88
CA TYR A 155 9.77 -17.84 29.19
C TYR A 155 10.72 -17.08 30.14
N THR A 156 10.52 -15.76 30.34
CA THR A 156 11.36 -14.92 31.22
C THR A 156 10.74 -14.66 32.59
N ALA A 157 9.57 -15.20 32.87
CA ALA A 157 8.86 -15.07 34.16
C ALA A 157 8.84 -16.40 34.97
N GLY A 158 9.83 -17.25 34.75
CA GLY A 158 10.03 -18.50 35.51
C GLY A 158 11.33 -18.46 36.31
#